data_931af927a18f723f452416af26baad7f
#
_entry.id   931af927a18f723f452416af26baad7f
#
_cell.length_a   1.000
_cell.length_b   1.000
_cell.length_c   1.000
_cell.angle_alpha   90.00
_cell.angle_beta   90.00
_cell.angle_gamma   90.00
#
_symmetry.space_group_name_H-M   'P 1'
#
loop_
_entity.id
_entity.type
_entity.pdbx_description
1 polymer ?
#
loop_
_entity_poly.entity_id
_entity_poly.type
_entity_poly.pdbx_seq_one_letter_code
_entity_poly.pdbx_strand_id
1 'polypeptide(L)'
;MLVLTSLVGWIFLAWAAFDMSNPLVMLMMPMTSVWSVANTIAIFIMWSLMMMAMMIPSATPMILTFAGLNRQNRVKYSTISFTGAYLVVWLIFSVGAVFIHWLLQHTSLISAKMVSSSLLLSNILLIIVGFIQFSPLKKTCLKHCRSPIGFLMTDWRKGIKGAW
;
A
#
# COMPACT_ATOMS: atom_id res chain seq x y z
N MET A 1 -8.09 -16.46 -3.15
CA MET A 1 -6.68 -16.04 -3.10
C MET A 1 -6.51 -14.62 -2.53
N LEU A 2 -7.20 -13.59 -3.04
CA LEU A 2 -7.03 -12.18 -2.57
C LEU A 2 -7.30 -11.99 -1.07
N VAL A 3 -8.34 -12.62 -0.53
CA VAL A 3 -8.64 -12.56 0.92
C VAL A 3 -7.55 -13.24 1.73
N LEU A 4 -7.04 -14.37 1.24
CA LEU A 4 -5.98 -15.12 1.93
C LEU A 4 -4.68 -14.31 2.00
N THR A 5 -4.28 -13.65 0.91
CA THR A 5 -3.07 -12.80 0.90
C THR A 5 -3.21 -11.61 1.84
N SER A 6 -4.40 -11.01 1.91
CA SER A 6 -4.67 -9.93 2.86
C SER A 6 -4.63 -10.41 4.32
N LEU A 7 -5.23 -11.57 4.62
CA LEU A 7 -5.20 -12.16 5.96
C LEU A 7 -3.77 -12.50 6.40
N VAL A 8 -2.96 -13.09 5.51
CA VAL A 8 -1.54 -13.37 5.80
C VAL A 8 -0.78 -12.07 6.13
N GLY A 9 -1.01 -11.00 5.35
CA GLY A 9 -0.42 -9.70 5.63
C GLY A 9 -0.82 -9.13 7.00
N TRP A 10 -2.09 -9.20 7.36
CA TRP A 10 -2.58 -8.75 8.66
C TRP A 10 -2.06 -9.59 9.82
N ILE A 11 -2.01 -10.93 9.66
CA ILE A 11 -1.44 -11.83 10.68
C ILE A 11 0.04 -11.52 10.89
N PHE A 12 0.80 -11.30 9.81
CA PHE A 12 2.21 -10.92 9.91
C PHE A 12 2.39 -9.59 10.64
N LEU A 13 1.60 -8.56 10.31
CA LEU A 13 1.67 -7.26 10.97
C LEU A 13 1.29 -7.34 12.45
N ALA A 14 0.25 -8.10 12.78
CA ALA A 14 -0.15 -8.34 14.15
C ALA A 14 0.97 -9.07 14.93
N TRP A 15 1.54 -10.13 14.36
CA TRP A 15 2.65 -10.84 14.97
C TRP A 15 3.86 -9.91 15.20
N ALA A 16 4.24 -9.10 14.22
CA ALA A 16 5.33 -8.15 14.36
C ALA A 16 5.08 -7.08 15.45
N ALA A 17 3.79 -6.71 15.65
CA ALA A 17 3.41 -5.76 16.69
C ALA A 17 3.46 -6.37 18.10
N PHE A 18 3.18 -7.68 18.23
CA PHE A 18 3.22 -8.37 19.53
C PHE A 18 4.62 -8.81 19.93
N ASP A 19 5.48 -9.19 18.97
CA ASP A 19 6.84 -9.69 19.23
C ASP A 19 7.90 -8.71 18.71
N MET A 20 7.98 -7.54 19.35
CA MET A 20 8.98 -6.51 19.00
C MET A 20 10.42 -6.91 19.36
N SER A 21 10.63 -7.97 20.13
CA SER A 21 11.96 -8.46 20.50
C SER A 21 12.58 -9.37 19.44
N ASN A 22 11.80 -9.80 18.46
CA ASN A 22 12.28 -10.68 17.40
C ASN A 22 13.33 -9.97 16.52
N PRO A 23 14.47 -10.61 16.21
CA PRO A 23 15.52 -10.00 15.40
C PRO A 23 15.06 -9.56 14.01
N LEU A 24 14.08 -10.23 13.40
CA LEU A 24 13.48 -9.79 12.12
C LEU A 24 12.72 -8.48 12.29
N VAL A 25 11.99 -8.31 13.37
CA VAL A 25 11.26 -7.07 13.66
C VAL A 25 12.24 -5.95 14.00
N MET A 26 13.32 -6.24 14.70
CA MET A 26 14.38 -5.26 14.99
C MET A 26 15.07 -4.74 13.73
N LEU A 27 15.21 -5.56 12.68
CA LEU A 27 15.71 -5.12 11.38
C LEU A 27 14.77 -4.09 10.71
N MET A 28 13.47 -4.19 10.96
CA MET A 28 12.46 -3.25 10.44
C MET A 28 12.37 -1.94 11.24
N MET A 29 13.01 -1.90 12.43
CA MET A 29 13.02 -0.75 13.36
C MET A 29 14.44 -0.37 13.74
N PRO A 30 15.30 0.10 12.81
CA PRO A 30 16.69 0.43 13.10
C PRO A 30 16.77 1.53 14.15
N MET A 31 17.51 1.28 15.23
CA MET A 31 17.71 2.23 16.35
C MET A 31 18.62 3.39 15.98
N THR A 32 19.36 3.29 14.89
CA THR A 32 20.29 4.30 14.40
C THR A 32 19.82 4.93 13.12
N SER A 33 20.23 6.18 12.85
CA SER A 33 19.95 6.87 11.59
C SER A 33 20.74 6.29 10.40
N VAL A 34 21.76 5.48 10.68
CA VAL A 34 22.55 4.81 9.63
C VAL A 34 21.94 3.44 9.36
N TRP A 35 21.29 3.31 8.21
CA TRP A 35 20.65 2.06 7.80
C TRP A 35 21.63 1.17 7.04
N SER A 36 21.67 -0.10 7.40
CA SER A 36 22.31 -1.13 6.59
C SER A 36 21.41 -1.48 5.39
N VAL A 37 21.98 -2.14 4.40
CA VAL A 37 21.20 -2.67 3.26
C VAL A 37 20.11 -3.63 3.75
N ALA A 38 20.40 -4.44 4.76
CA ALA A 38 19.44 -5.36 5.37
C ALA A 38 18.25 -4.61 6.01
N ASN A 39 18.50 -3.51 6.72
CA ASN A 39 17.44 -2.67 7.27
C ASN A 39 16.56 -2.07 6.16
N THR A 40 17.16 -1.52 5.11
CA THR A 40 16.42 -0.93 3.98
C THR A 40 15.51 -1.95 3.31
N ILE A 41 16.00 -3.17 3.08
CA ILE A 41 15.21 -4.26 2.49
C ILE A 41 14.08 -4.67 3.46
N ALA A 42 14.37 -4.84 4.74
CA ALA A 42 13.38 -5.22 5.75
C ALA A 42 12.25 -4.19 5.86
N ILE A 43 12.58 -2.90 5.88
CA ILE A 43 11.61 -1.80 5.91
C ILE A 43 10.81 -1.76 4.61
N PHE A 44 11.43 -1.97 3.46
CA PHE A 44 10.72 -2.05 2.18
C PHE A 44 9.71 -3.20 2.16
N ILE A 45 10.09 -4.38 2.64
CA ILE A 45 9.19 -5.53 2.75
C ILE A 45 8.03 -5.20 3.70
N MET A 46 8.30 -4.61 4.84
CA MET A 46 7.27 -4.19 5.80
C MET A 46 6.26 -3.21 5.16
N TRP A 47 6.73 -2.15 4.50
CA TRP A 47 5.85 -1.19 3.81
C TRP A 47 5.04 -1.86 2.70
N SER A 48 5.68 -2.74 1.92
CA SER A 48 5.01 -3.47 0.83
C SER A 48 3.91 -4.39 1.36
N LEU A 49 4.18 -5.16 2.42
CA LEU A 49 3.18 -6.03 3.06
C LEU A 49 2.02 -5.22 3.65
N MET A 50 2.32 -4.11 4.31
CA MET A 50 1.31 -3.22 4.87
C MET A 50 0.41 -2.64 3.78
N MET A 51 0.98 -2.16 2.67
CA MET A 51 0.21 -1.65 1.53
C MET A 51 -0.65 -2.75 0.90
N MET A 52 -0.11 -3.94 0.67
CA MET A 52 -0.87 -5.07 0.12
C MET A 52 -2.01 -5.48 1.06
N ALA A 53 -1.75 -5.59 2.36
CA ALA A 53 -2.76 -5.99 3.33
C ALA A 53 -3.96 -5.04 3.39
N MET A 54 -3.73 -3.74 3.25
CA MET A 54 -4.77 -2.71 3.27
C MET A 54 -5.46 -2.51 1.92
N MET A 55 -4.71 -2.59 0.82
CA MET A 55 -5.19 -2.19 -0.50
C MET A 55 -5.82 -3.34 -1.30
N ILE A 56 -5.43 -4.59 -1.07
CA ILE A 56 -6.06 -5.74 -1.74
C ILE A 56 -7.55 -5.87 -1.40
N PRO A 57 -7.99 -5.75 -0.14
CA PRO A 57 -9.42 -5.83 0.18
C PRO A 57 -10.24 -4.75 -0.52
N SER A 58 -9.74 -3.52 -0.58
CA SER A 58 -10.43 -2.40 -1.23
C SER A 58 -10.49 -2.55 -2.75
N ALA A 59 -9.49 -3.18 -3.39
CA ALA A 59 -9.44 -3.44 -4.82
C ALA A 59 -10.23 -4.70 -5.24
N THR A 60 -10.56 -5.57 -4.30
CA THR A 60 -11.24 -6.85 -4.58
C THR A 60 -12.53 -6.69 -5.40
N PRO A 61 -13.45 -5.76 -5.10
CA PRO A 61 -14.66 -5.58 -5.92
C PRO A 61 -14.33 -5.23 -7.37
N MET A 62 -13.33 -4.38 -7.60
CA MET A 62 -12.90 -3.97 -8.93
C MET A 62 -12.27 -5.13 -9.71
N ILE A 63 -11.41 -5.91 -9.07
CA ILE A 63 -10.76 -7.08 -9.67
C ILE A 63 -11.80 -8.14 -10.05
N LEU A 64 -12.79 -8.40 -9.19
CA LEU A 64 -13.86 -9.35 -9.45
C LEU A 64 -14.78 -8.90 -10.58
N THR A 65 -15.11 -7.61 -10.64
CA THR A 65 -15.90 -7.02 -11.74
C THR A 65 -15.16 -7.14 -13.05
N PHE A 66 -13.86 -6.82 -13.08
CA PHE A 66 -13.02 -6.97 -14.27
C PHE A 66 -12.94 -8.44 -14.71
N ALA A 67 -12.79 -9.38 -13.79
CA ALA A 67 -12.80 -10.81 -14.08
C ALA A 67 -14.14 -11.29 -14.64
N GLY A 68 -15.26 -10.77 -14.11
CA GLY A 68 -16.62 -11.09 -14.58
C GLY A 68 -16.90 -10.62 -16.01
N LEU A 69 -16.51 -9.38 -16.32
CA LEU A 69 -16.68 -8.81 -17.67
C LEU A 69 -15.83 -9.51 -18.74
N ASN A 70 -14.70 -10.05 -18.36
CA ASN A 70 -13.73 -10.66 -19.26
C ASN A 70 -13.87 -12.20 -19.38
N ARG A 71 -14.95 -12.78 -18.86
CA ARG A 71 -15.16 -14.25 -18.76
C ARG A 71 -15.20 -14.99 -20.11
N GLN A 72 -15.47 -14.30 -21.23
CA GLN A 72 -15.57 -14.92 -22.55
C GLN A 72 -14.23 -15.06 -23.30
N ASN A 73 -13.16 -14.32 -22.94
CA ASN A 73 -11.92 -14.30 -23.70
C ASN A 73 -10.68 -14.50 -22.83
N ARG A 74 -10.15 -15.73 -22.74
CA ARG A 74 -8.85 -16.06 -22.09
C ARG A 74 -8.54 -15.28 -20.79
N VAL A 75 -9.48 -15.28 -19.91
CA VAL A 75 -9.71 -14.40 -18.75
C VAL A 75 -8.57 -14.36 -17.73
N LYS A 76 -7.88 -15.50 -17.54
CA LYS A 76 -6.88 -15.60 -16.46
C LYS A 76 -5.71 -14.62 -16.63
N TYR A 77 -5.14 -14.52 -17.81
CA TYR A 77 -3.97 -13.67 -18.06
C TYR A 77 -4.29 -12.17 -17.93
N SER A 78 -5.46 -11.73 -18.41
CA SER A 78 -5.86 -10.34 -18.33
C SER A 78 -6.13 -9.90 -16.88
N THR A 79 -6.77 -10.74 -16.07
CA THR A 79 -7.03 -10.45 -14.65
C THR A 79 -5.74 -10.47 -13.83
N ILE A 80 -4.82 -11.41 -14.12
CA ILE A 80 -3.50 -11.45 -13.46
C ILE A 80 -2.69 -10.20 -13.82
N SER A 81 -2.70 -9.78 -15.10
CA SER A 81 -2.02 -8.58 -15.56
C SER A 81 -2.55 -7.32 -14.88
N PHE A 82 -3.88 -7.18 -14.77
CA PHE A 82 -4.53 -6.07 -14.08
C PHE A 82 -4.16 -6.03 -12.59
N THR A 83 -4.24 -7.17 -11.92
CA THR A 83 -3.85 -7.27 -10.50
C THR A 83 -2.36 -7.00 -10.31
N GLY A 84 -1.51 -7.50 -11.23
CA GLY A 84 -0.07 -7.25 -11.24
C GLY A 84 0.26 -5.77 -11.39
N ALA A 85 -0.37 -5.07 -12.33
CA ALA A 85 -0.21 -3.63 -12.52
C ALA A 85 -0.57 -2.85 -11.25
N TYR A 86 -1.68 -3.21 -10.61
CA TYR A 86 -2.11 -2.63 -9.35
C TYR A 86 -1.06 -2.83 -8.23
N LEU A 87 -0.50 -4.03 -8.11
CA LEU A 87 0.54 -4.32 -7.11
C LEU A 87 1.84 -3.56 -7.40
N VAL A 88 2.22 -3.41 -8.67
CA VAL A 88 3.42 -2.64 -9.07
C VAL A 88 3.30 -1.18 -8.64
N VAL A 89 2.14 -0.55 -8.81
CA VAL A 89 1.91 0.82 -8.33
C VAL A 89 2.14 0.94 -6.82
N TRP A 90 1.66 -0.02 -6.04
CA TRP A 90 1.85 -0.01 -4.58
C TRP A 90 3.29 -0.32 -4.16
N LEU A 91 4.01 -1.15 -4.92
CA LEU A 91 5.45 -1.37 -4.70
C LEU A 91 6.26 -0.09 -4.96
N ILE A 92 5.95 0.65 -6.03
CA ILE A 92 6.57 1.95 -6.31
C ILE A 92 6.27 2.94 -5.18
N PHE A 93 5.02 2.98 -4.71
CA PHE A 93 4.64 3.80 -3.57
C PHE A 93 5.43 3.42 -2.31
N SER A 94 5.65 2.11 -2.06
CA SER A 94 6.44 1.62 -0.93
C SER A 94 7.90 2.08 -1.00
N VAL A 95 8.49 2.18 -2.19
CA VAL A 95 9.84 2.77 -2.36
C VAL A 95 9.84 4.23 -1.90
N GLY A 96 8.85 5.01 -2.32
CA GLY A 96 8.70 6.40 -1.87
C GLY A 96 8.51 6.51 -0.36
N ALA A 97 7.71 5.62 0.22
CA ALA A 97 7.46 5.57 1.67
C ALA A 97 8.74 5.24 2.46
N VAL A 98 9.57 4.30 1.98
CA VAL A 98 10.88 3.98 2.57
C VAL A 98 11.81 5.19 2.54
N PHE A 99 11.84 5.91 1.41
CA PHE A 99 12.66 7.11 1.27
C PHE A 99 12.24 8.21 2.25
N ILE A 100 10.93 8.47 2.36
CA ILE A 100 10.39 9.45 3.31
C ILE A 100 10.67 9.00 4.75
N HIS A 101 10.51 7.72 5.06
CA HIS A 101 10.80 7.17 6.38
C HIS A 101 12.27 7.38 6.76
N TRP A 102 13.19 7.06 5.85
CA TRP A 102 14.62 7.32 6.04
C TRP A 102 14.91 8.80 6.30
N LEU A 103 14.34 9.70 5.48
CA LEU A 103 14.52 11.14 5.62
C LEU A 103 14.04 11.65 6.98
N LEU A 104 12.86 11.23 7.41
CA LEU A 104 12.26 11.63 8.68
C LEU A 104 13.04 11.08 9.88
N GLN A 105 13.59 9.90 9.78
CA GLN A 105 14.44 9.33 10.84
C GLN A 105 15.81 10.00 10.85
N HIS A 106 16.39 10.31 9.71
CA HIS A 106 17.67 11.03 9.60
C HIS A 106 17.58 12.44 10.20
N THR A 107 16.44 13.11 10.05
CA THR A 107 16.16 14.42 10.65
C THR A 107 15.71 14.33 12.13
N SER A 108 15.72 13.16 12.75
CA SER A 108 15.27 12.91 14.12
C SER A 108 13.81 13.33 14.40
N LEU A 109 12.99 13.47 13.36
CA LEU A 109 11.58 13.80 13.47
C LEU A 109 10.73 12.60 13.87
N ILE A 110 11.22 11.39 13.57
CA ILE A 110 10.58 10.11 13.93
C ILE A 110 11.58 9.24 14.65
N SER A 111 11.12 8.56 15.71
CA SER A 111 11.89 7.56 16.45
C SER A 111 11.97 6.24 15.66
N ALA A 112 12.86 5.33 16.10
CA ALA A 112 12.98 3.98 15.52
C ALA A 112 11.65 3.20 15.50
N LYS A 113 10.77 3.45 16.46
CA LYS A 113 9.43 2.83 16.55
C LYS A 113 8.37 3.55 15.73
N MET A 114 8.75 4.41 14.76
CA MET A 114 7.85 5.23 13.93
C MET A 114 6.93 6.17 14.73
N VAL A 115 7.31 6.51 15.95
CA VAL A 115 6.61 7.47 16.79
C VAL A 115 7.19 8.85 16.51
N SER A 116 6.32 9.84 16.29
CA SER A 116 6.74 11.22 16.12
C SER A 116 7.46 11.71 17.36
N SER A 117 8.66 12.29 17.20
CA SER A 117 9.44 12.89 18.30
C SER A 117 8.90 14.26 18.72
N SER A 118 8.02 14.86 17.91
CA SER A 118 7.50 16.20 18.12
C SER A 118 5.98 16.24 18.09
N LEU A 119 5.37 16.75 19.15
CA LEU A 119 3.92 17.04 19.20
C LEU A 119 3.49 18.00 18.08
N LEU A 120 4.32 18.96 17.75
CA LEU A 120 4.05 19.91 16.67
C LEU A 120 3.94 19.19 15.31
N LEU A 121 4.85 18.28 15.01
CA LEU A 121 4.83 17.47 13.77
C LEU A 121 3.55 16.62 13.71
N SER A 122 3.20 15.96 14.79
CA SER A 122 1.97 15.15 14.87
C SER A 122 0.73 15.98 14.60
N ASN A 123 0.63 17.16 15.21
CA ASN A 123 -0.51 18.05 15.04
C ASN A 123 -0.60 18.57 13.61
N ILE A 124 0.51 18.99 13.01
CA ILE A 124 0.56 19.45 11.61
C ILE A 124 0.13 18.33 10.66
N LEU A 125 0.64 17.11 10.84
CA LEU A 125 0.25 15.96 10.02
C LEU A 125 -1.24 15.65 10.14
N LEU A 126 -1.80 15.68 11.35
CA LEU A 126 -3.23 15.46 11.57
C LEU A 126 -4.08 16.53 10.87
N ILE A 127 -3.67 17.79 10.95
CA ILE A 127 -4.35 18.89 10.27
C ILE A 127 -4.29 18.71 8.74
N ILE A 128 -3.13 18.39 8.18
CA ILE A 128 -2.95 18.13 6.74
C ILE A 128 -3.85 16.98 6.29
N VAL A 129 -3.83 15.85 7.01
CA VAL A 129 -4.67 14.68 6.71
C VAL A 129 -6.14 15.06 6.80
N GLY A 130 -6.55 15.86 7.82
CA GLY A 130 -7.89 16.39 7.96
C GLY A 130 -8.33 17.20 6.73
N PHE A 131 -7.50 18.13 6.27
CA PHE A 131 -7.79 18.92 5.06
C PHE A 131 -7.89 18.06 3.79
N ILE A 132 -7.02 17.08 3.62
CA ILE A 132 -7.07 16.14 2.48
C ILE A 132 -8.39 15.36 2.47
N GLN A 133 -8.98 15.05 3.63
CA GLN A 133 -10.27 14.36 3.72
C GLN A 133 -11.42 15.16 3.08
N PHE A 134 -11.38 16.48 3.14
CA PHE A 134 -12.39 17.37 2.54
C PHE A 134 -12.05 17.74 1.07
N SER A 135 -10.87 17.39 0.61
CA SER A 135 -10.40 17.71 -0.74
C SER A 135 -11.29 17.08 -1.83
N PRO A 136 -11.54 17.80 -2.95
CA PRO A 136 -12.20 17.25 -4.11
C PRO A 136 -11.43 16.07 -4.72
N LEU A 137 -10.11 16.02 -4.53
CA LEU A 137 -9.24 14.93 -4.96
C LEU A 137 -9.71 13.58 -4.38
N LYS A 138 -10.01 13.53 -3.08
CA LYS A 138 -10.56 12.34 -2.43
C LYS A 138 -11.92 11.95 -3.01
N LYS A 139 -12.80 12.92 -3.27
CA LYS A 139 -14.12 12.66 -3.84
C LYS A 139 -14.01 12.06 -5.24
N THR A 140 -13.08 12.54 -6.05
CA THR A 140 -12.84 12.00 -7.41
C THR A 140 -12.29 10.57 -7.35
N CYS A 141 -11.27 10.31 -6.53
CA CYS A 141 -10.75 8.96 -6.30
C CYS A 141 -11.85 8.01 -5.81
N LEU A 142 -12.63 8.43 -4.81
CA LEU A 142 -13.68 7.61 -4.24
C LEU A 142 -14.79 7.29 -5.25
N LYS A 143 -15.14 8.24 -6.11
CA LYS A 143 -16.14 8.05 -7.17
C LYS A 143 -15.70 6.95 -8.15
N HIS A 144 -14.45 6.93 -8.59
CA HIS A 144 -13.91 5.89 -9.48
C HIS A 144 -13.84 4.52 -8.81
N CYS A 145 -13.45 4.47 -7.53
CA CYS A 145 -13.42 3.21 -6.78
C CYS A 145 -14.81 2.67 -6.43
N ARG A 146 -15.80 3.55 -6.25
CA ARG A 146 -17.15 3.19 -5.84
C ARG A 146 -18.05 2.71 -6.99
N SER A 147 -17.69 3.08 -8.23
CA SER A 147 -18.41 2.66 -9.44
C SER A 147 -17.45 1.95 -10.42
N PRO A 148 -16.95 0.75 -10.07
CA PRO A 148 -15.97 0.04 -10.90
C PRO A 148 -16.52 -0.31 -12.30
N ILE A 149 -17.83 -0.60 -12.40
CA ILE A 149 -18.48 -0.91 -13.68
C ILE A 149 -18.50 0.33 -14.58
N GLY A 150 -18.87 1.50 -14.05
CA GLY A 150 -18.90 2.75 -14.80
C GLY A 150 -17.53 3.13 -15.35
N PHE A 151 -16.49 3.03 -14.53
CA PHE A 151 -15.10 3.28 -14.92
C PHE A 151 -14.63 2.31 -16.01
N LEU A 152 -14.84 1.00 -15.81
CA LEU A 152 -14.43 -0.03 -16.76
C LEU A 152 -15.20 0.07 -18.10
N MET A 153 -16.46 0.53 -18.12
CA MET A 153 -17.22 0.68 -19.36
C MET A 153 -16.84 1.94 -20.14
N THR A 154 -16.38 2.99 -19.47
CA THR A 154 -16.00 4.26 -20.10
C THR A 154 -14.60 4.20 -20.71
N ASP A 155 -13.65 3.58 -20.02
CA ASP A 155 -12.24 3.51 -20.42
C ASP A 155 -11.80 2.12 -20.90
N TRP A 156 -12.77 1.27 -21.29
CA TRP A 156 -12.50 -0.10 -21.69
C TRP A 156 -11.61 -0.19 -22.94
N ARG A 157 -10.41 -0.71 -22.76
CA ARG A 157 -9.51 -1.09 -23.85
C ARG A 157 -9.33 -2.61 -23.88
N LYS A 158 -9.56 -3.20 -25.07
CA LYS A 158 -9.43 -4.66 -25.24
C LYS A 158 -7.96 -5.10 -25.16
N GLY A 159 -7.72 -6.24 -24.50
CA GLY A 159 -6.41 -6.92 -24.46
C GLY A 159 -5.52 -6.57 -23.26
N ILE A 160 -4.35 -7.19 -23.23
CA ILE A 160 -3.37 -7.04 -22.13
C ILE A 160 -2.90 -5.60 -21.97
N LYS A 161 -2.75 -4.86 -23.09
CA LYS A 161 -2.37 -3.44 -23.08
C LYS A 161 -3.45 -2.52 -22.45
N GLY A 162 -4.69 -2.98 -22.37
CA GLY A 162 -5.76 -2.25 -21.71
C GLY A 162 -5.89 -2.59 -20.21
N ALA A 163 -5.14 -3.56 -19.73
CA ALA A 163 -5.10 -3.94 -18.32
C ALA A 163 -4.03 -3.17 -17.51
N TRP A 164 -3.15 -2.43 -18.19
CA TRP A 164 -2.13 -1.53 -17.62
C TRP A 164 -2.61 -0.06 -17.81
#